data_d2db29f582627e671bf46463310af0a4
#
_entry.id   d2db29f582627e671bf46463310af0a4
#
_cell.length_a   1.000
_cell.length_b   1.000
_cell.length_c   1.000
_cell.angle_alpha   90.00
_cell.angle_beta   90.00
_cell.angle_gamma   90.00
#
_symmetry.space_group_name_H-M   'P 1'
#
loop_
_entity.id
_entity.type
_entity.pdbx_description
1 polymer ?
#
loop_
_entity_poly.entity_id
_entity_poly.type
_entity_poly.pdbx_seq_one_letter_code
_entity_poly.pdbx_strand_id
1 'polypeptide(L)'
;MSMPKEPRQLMINLMYLVLTAMLALNVSSEILNAFKTINQSITSSNNSIVDKNNKLYQGFDEQENMDGQRDRVKPYNDKAKQVKAEAEAVIKYLEDWKEKVIAGSGGRLENREIKNESDIDASTRLLVEKKGGEELKGKLLAFRNMLLNTVKPEVKGQFEKDLPVKIIEPEKSDNNPQADWSVAYFHNMPTMAVVTLLSKFQNDVRNSEAIVVQQLANEAGDIQVKFDAFQAIAVPKTSYALAGQKVEAQIMLAAYNKAVNPSVTSSGG
;
A
#
# COMPACT_ATOMS: atom_id res chain seq x y z
N MET A 1 9.08 7.35 53.80
CA MET A 1 9.31 5.95 54.24
C MET A 1 10.76 5.84 54.62
N SER A 2 11.06 5.48 55.89
CA SER A 2 12.44 5.28 56.37
C SER A 2 12.92 3.93 55.86
N MET A 3 14.14 3.87 55.27
CA MET A 3 14.74 2.60 54.84
C MET A 3 14.99 1.74 56.07
N PRO A 4 14.76 0.41 55.96
CA PRO A 4 15.06 -0.50 57.07
C PRO A 4 16.55 -0.53 57.37
N LYS A 5 16.91 -0.38 58.66
CA LYS A 5 18.29 -0.26 59.13
C LYS A 5 19.01 -1.63 59.26
N GLU A 6 18.32 -2.76 59.03
CA GLU A 6 18.94 -4.06 59.15
C GLU A 6 19.50 -4.52 57.78
N PRO A 7 20.81 -4.89 57.71
CA PRO A 7 21.46 -5.29 56.46
C PRO A 7 20.75 -6.45 55.72
N ARG A 8 20.15 -7.37 56.48
CA ARG A 8 19.43 -8.53 55.95
C ARG A 8 18.15 -8.11 55.20
N GLN A 9 17.42 -7.12 55.72
CA GLN A 9 16.19 -6.61 55.11
C GLN A 9 16.48 -5.73 53.89
N LEU A 10 17.62 -5.05 53.92
CA LEU A 10 18.10 -4.27 52.78
C LEU A 10 18.48 -5.18 51.60
N MET A 11 19.14 -6.31 51.86
CA MET A 11 19.49 -7.33 50.87
C MET A 11 18.24 -7.96 50.25
N ILE A 12 17.25 -8.29 51.09
CA ILE A 12 15.98 -8.87 50.61
C ILE A 12 15.22 -7.85 49.72
N ASN A 13 15.14 -6.60 50.14
CA ASN A 13 14.48 -5.54 49.34
C ASN A 13 15.21 -5.28 48.04
N LEU A 14 16.54 -5.30 48.03
CA LEU A 14 17.35 -5.14 46.82
C LEU A 14 17.13 -6.32 45.85
N MET A 15 17.08 -7.56 46.41
CA MET A 15 16.79 -8.76 45.62
C MET A 15 15.36 -8.69 45.00
N TYR A 16 14.34 -8.29 45.75
CA TYR A 16 12.99 -8.07 45.22
C TYR A 16 12.95 -6.96 44.17
N LEU A 17 13.70 -5.87 44.36
CA LEU A 17 13.78 -4.79 43.43
C LEU A 17 14.42 -5.21 42.10
N VAL A 18 15.51 -6.00 42.16
CA VAL A 18 16.17 -6.57 40.98
C VAL A 18 15.26 -7.57 40.29
N LEU A 19 14.57 -8.45 41.04
CA LEU A 19 13.66 -9.43 40.48
C LEU A 19 12.44 -8.79 39.81
N THR A 20 11.88 -7.72 40.44
CA THR A 20 10.76 -6.96 39.87
C THR A 20 11.22 -6.17 38.66
N ALA A 21 12.43 -5.60 38.67
CA ALA A 21 13.02 -4.94 37.52
C ALA A 21 13.24 -5.90 36.34
N MET A 22 13.76 -7.13 36.59
CA MET A 22 13.90 -8.15 35.55
C MET A 22 12.58 -8.65 35.01
N LEU A 23 11.54 -8.77 35.85
CA LEU A 23 10.17 -9.09 35.40
C LEU A 23 9.53 -7.98 34.57
N ALA A 24 9.79 -6.71 34.94
CA ALA A 24 9.27 -5.54 34.22
C ALA A 24 9.97 -5.31 32.87
N LEU A 25 11.22 -5.79 32.70
CA LEU A 25 11.98 -5.65 31.45
C LEU A 25 11.70 -6.76 30.43
N ASN A 26 11.12 -7.88 30.85
CA ASN A 26 10.78 -8.97 29.95
C ASN A 26 9.40 -8.74 29.33
N VAL A 27 9.36 -8.53 28.01
CA VAL A 27 8.10 -8.61 27.25
C VAL A 27 7.57 -10.03 27.38
N SER A 28 6.29 -10.17 27.78
CA SER A 28 5.71 -11.49 27.96
C SER A 28 5.65 -12.27 26.65
N SER A 29 5.83 -13.58 26.73
CA SER A 29 5.76 -14.47 25.57
C SER A 29 4.40 -14.41 24.86
N GLU A 30 3.32 -14.13 25.60
CA GLU A 30 1.98 -13.94 25.04
C GLU A 30 1.89 -12.72 24.12
N ILE A 31 2.53 -11.60 24.50
CA ILE A 31 2.58 -10.39 23.67
C ILE A 31 3.39 -10.66 22.40
N LEU A 32 4.53 -11.35 22.50
CA LEU A 32 5.33 -11.72 21.33
C LEU A 32 4.56 -12.65 20.39
N ASN A 33 3.83 -13.63 20.93
CA ASN A 33 2.96 -14.50 20.13
C ASN A 33 1.81 -13.72 19.46
N ALA A 34 1.26 -12.71 20.12
CA ALA A 34 0.28 -11.82 19.51
C ALA A 34 0.88 -11.07 18.30
N PHE A 35 2.09 -10.50 18.44
CA PHE A 35 2.78 -9.86 17.31
C PHE A 35 3.07 -10.83 16.16
N LYS A 36 3.48 -12.07 16.44
CA LYS A 36 3.65 -13.11 15.41
C LYS A 36 2.36 -13.35 14.63
N THR A 37 1.26 -13.55 15.35
CA THR A 37 -0.06 -13.79 14.75
C THR A 37 -0.50 -12.61 13.87
N ILE A 38 -0.33 -11.38 14.38
CA ILE A 38 -0.61 -10.16 13.62
C ILE A 38 0.28 -10.07 12.38
N ASN A 39 1.59 -10.33 12.51
CA ASN A 39 2.51 -10.32 11.39
C ASN A 39 2.15 -11.35 10.31
N GLN A 40 1.75 -12.56 10.69
CA GLN A 40 1.28 -13.58 9.76
C GLN A 40 0.02 -13.12 9.02
N SER A 41 -0.93 -12.52 9.74
CA SER A 41 -2.16 -11.98 9.15
C SER A 41 -1.86 -10.86 8.14
N ILE A 42 -0.98 -9.93 8.49
CA ILE A 42 -0.55 -8.83 7.61
C ILE A 42 0.16 -9.40 6.37
N THR A 43 1.03 -10.39 6.54
CA THR A 43 1.75 -11.03 5.41
C THR A 43 0.77 -11.71 4.45
N SER A 44 -0.24 -12.42 4.98
CA SER A 44 -1.29 -13.03 4.17
C SER A 44 -2.12 -11.97 3.42
N SER A 45 -2.47 -10.87 4.10
CA SER A 45 -3.14 -9.72 3.47
C SER A 45 -2.31 -9.12 2.35
N ASN A 46 -1.00 -8.93 2.57
CA ASN A 46 -0.08 -8.41 1.55
C ASN A 46 -0.09 -9.26 0.27
N ASN A 47 -0.05 -10.59 0.41
CA ASN A 47 -0.11 -11.51 -0.74
C ASN A 47 -1.42 -11.35 -1.51
N SER A 48 -2.55 -11.25 -0.82
CA SER A 48 -3.87 -11.04 -1.45
C SER A 48 -3.95 -9.70 -2.21
N ILE A 49 -3.32 -8.65 -1.67
CA ILE A 49 -3.26 -7.34 -2.33
C ILE A 49 -2.36 -7.39 -3.57
N VAL A 50 -1.23 -8.10 -3.50
CA VAL A 50 -0.34 -8.32 -4.67
C VAL A 50 -1.10 -8.99 -5.81
N ASP A 51 -1.87 -10.04 -5.52
CA ASP A 51 -2.66 -10.73 -6.53
C ASP A 51 -3.72 -9.81 -7.16
N LYS A 52 -4.38 -8.98 -6.34
CA LYS A 52 -5.33 -7.98 -6.81
C LYS A 52 -4.65 -6.93 -7.70
N ASN A 53 -3.50 -6.39 -7.27
CA ASN A 53 -2.76 -5.39 -8.03
C ASN A 53 -2.27 -5.96 -9.37
N ASN A 54 -1.78 -7.21 -9.38
CA ASN A 54 -1.34 -7.87 -10.60
C ASN A 54 -2.49 -7.98 -11.63
N LYS A 55 -3.73 -8.26 -11.21
CA LYS A 55 -4.89 -8.27 -12.10
C LYS A 55 -5.18 -6.89 -12.69
N LEU A 56 -4.99 -5.81 -11.92
CA LEU A 56 -5.13 -4.45 -12.44
C LEU A 56 -4.08 -4.14 -13.52
N TYR A 57 -2.83 -4.51 -13.29
CA TYR A 57 -1.76 -4.34 -14.28
C TYR A 57 -1.99 -5.16 -15.55
N GLN A 58 -2.43 -6.42 -15.41
CA GLN A 58 -2.83 -7.24 -16.55
C GLN A 58 -3.96 -6.58 -17.34
N GLY A 59 -4.98 -6.04 -16.65
CA GLY A 59 -6.07 -5.31 -17.30
C GLY A 59 -5.59 -4.09 -18.10
N PHE A 60 -4.59 -3.34 -17.61
CA PHE A 60 -3.97 -2.26 -18.38
C PHE A 60 -3.26 -2.78 -19.64
N ASP A 61 -2.45 -3.84 -19.51
CA ASP A 61 -1.71 -4.41 -20.64
C ASP A 61 -2.67 -4.98 -21.70
N GLU A 62 -3.75 -5.64 -21.28
CA GLU A 62 -4.79 -6.14 -22.18
C GLU A 62 -5.49 -5.01 -22.93
N GLN A 63 -5.89 -3.94 -22.22
CA GLN A 63 -6.56 -2.79 -22.84
C GLN A 63 -5.62 -2.00 -23.77
N GLU A 64 -4.34 -1.86 -23.44
CA GLU A 64 -3.34 -1.20 -24.30
C GLU A 64 -3.16 -1.97 -25.63
N ASN A 65 -3.31 -3.29 -25.60
CA ASN A 65 -3.18 -4.15 -26.79
C ASN A 65 -4.46 -4.26 -27.63
N MET A 66 -5.59 -3.72 -27.17
CA MET A 66 -6.83 -3.68 -27.96
C MET A 66 -6.75 -2.63 -29.06
N ASP A 67 -7.27 -2.98 -30.25
CA ASP A 67 -7.30 -2.07 -31.39
C ASP A 67 -8.02 -0.74 -31.07
N GLY A 68 -7.36 0.36 -31.40
CA GLY A 68 -7.87 1.72 -31.18
C GLY A 68 -7.86 2.23 -29.73
N GLN A 69 -7.36 1.44 -28.76
CA GLN A 69 -7.32 1.86 -27.35
C GLN A 69 -5.92 2.27 -26.88
N ARG A 70 -4.89 1.89 -27.61
CA ARG A 70 -3.50 2.06 -27.22
C ARG A 70 -3.14 3.50 -26.82
N ASP A 71 -3.44 4.46 -27.68
CA ASP A 71 -3.05 5.87 -27.45
C ASP A 71 -3.77 6.47 -26.24
N ARG A 72 -4.94 5.95 -25.91
CA ARG A 72 -5.74 6.34 -24.76
C ARG A 72 -5.22 5.73 -23.46
N VAL A 73 -4.92 4.42 -23.45
CA VAL A 73 -4.59 3.65 -22.26
C VAL A 73 -3.11 3.79 -21.90
N LYS A 74 -2.23 3.85 -22.90
CA LYS A 74 -0.77 3.88 -22.72
C LYS A 74 -0.28 4.91 -21.68
N PRO A 75 -0.71 6.20 -21.69
CA PRO A 75 -0.23 7.17 -20.69
C PRO A 75 -0.56 6.78 -19.25
N TYR A 76 -1.69 6.10 -19.04
CA TYR A 76 -2.09 5.61 -17.72
C TYR A 76 -1.36 4.33 -17.32
N ASN A 77 -1.15 3.43 -18.28
CA ASN A 77 -0.38 2.21 -18.06
C ASN A 77 1.09 2.53 -17.73
N ASP A 78 1.71 3.50 -18.42
CA ASP A 78 3.07 3.95 -18.12
C ASP A 78 3.17 4.51 -16.68
N LYS A 79 2.18 5.32 -16.25
CA LYS A 79 2.09 5.81 -14.87
C LYS A 79 1.88 4.67 -13.86
N ALA A 80 1.01 3.71 -14.17
CA ALA A 80 0.77 2.55 -13.32
C ALA A 80 2.03 1.71 -13.15
N LYS A 81 2.79 1.47 -14.22
CA LYS A 81 4.09 0.78 -14.19
C LYS A 81 5.13 1.53 -13.34
N GLN A 82 5.15 2.87 -13.41
CA GLN A 82 6.00 3.68 -12.54
C GLN A 82 5.60 3.53 -11.06
N VAL A 83 4.31 3.59 -10.74
CA VAL A 83 3.79 3.37 -9.37
C VAL A 83 4.20 1.99 -8.87
N LYS A 84 4.09 0.94 -9.70
CA LYS A 84 4.51 -0.42 -9.37
C LYS A 84 5.99 -0.48 -9.01
N ALA A 85 6.84 0.06 -9.86
CA ALA A 85 8.30 0.03 -9.67
C ALA A 85 8.72 0.72 -8.36
N GLU A 86 8.13 1.88 -8.06
CA GLU A 86 8.41 2.61 -6.82
C GLU A 86 7.86 1.89 -5.59
N ALA A 87 6.67 1.29 -5.66
CA ALA A 87 6.12 0.47 -4.59
C ALA A 87 7.03 -0.73 -4.29
N GLU A 88 7.47 -1.46 -5.30
CA GLU A 88 8.39 -2.59 -5.17
C GLU A 88 9.73 -2.17 -4.56
N ALA A 89 10.27 -1.02 -4.96
CA ALA A 89 11.51 -0.47 -4.39
C ALA A 89 11.37 -0.15 -2.89
N VAL A 90 10.24 0.46 -2.48
CA VAL A 90 9.97 0.75 -1.07
C VAL A 90 9.76 -0.53 -0.26
N ILE A 91 9.04 -1.51 -0.80
CA ILE A 91 8.80 -2.80 -0.14
C ILE A 91 10.10 -3.56 0.08
N LYS A 92 10.97 -3.59 -0.94
CA LYS A 92 12.31 -4.19 -0.80
C LYS A 92 13.14 -3.48 0.27
N TYR A 93 13.11 -2.15 0.29
CA TYR A 93 13.79 -1.36 1.32
C TYR A 93 13.28 -1.68 2.73
N LEU A 94 11.97 -1.84 2.91
CA LEU A 94 11.37 -2.26 4.18
C LEU A 94 11.77 -3.69 4.58
N GLU A 95 11.88 -4.60 3.60
CA GLU A 95 12.35 -5.97 3.84
C GLU A 95 13.82 -6.00 4.26
N ASP A 96 14.66 -5.21 3.60
CA ASP A 96 16.07 -5.06 3.96
C ASP A 96 16.22 -4.54 5.42
N TRP A 97 15.33 -3.63 5.85
CA TRP A 97 15.31 -3.17 7.24
C TRP A 97 14.87 -4.25 8.23
N LYS A 98 13.88 -5.09 7.88
CA LYS A 98 13.51 -6.24 8.72
C LYS A 98 14.71 -7.16 8.94
N GLU A 99 15.41 -7.54 7.86
CA GLU A 99 16.58 -8.41 7.96
C GLU A 99 17.73 -7.76 8.74
N LYS A 100 17.95 -6.44 8.59
CA LYS A 100 18.96 -5.71 9.39
C LYS A 100 18.64 -5.73 10.90
N VAL A 101 17.37 -5.53 11.28
CA VAL A 101 16.94 -5.55 12.68
C VAL A 101 17.05 -6.98 13.23
N ILE A 102 16.62 -7.99 12.49
CA ILE A 102 16.74 -9.41 12.87
C ILE A 102 18.22 -9.80 13.04
N ALA A 103 19.08 -9.44 12.11
CA ALA A 103 20.52 -9.67 12.21
C ALA A 103 21.13 -8.97 13.43
N GLY A 104 20.68 -7.73 13.70
CA GLY A 104 21.11 -6.95 14.86
C GLY A 104 20.72 -7.55 16.20
N SER A 105 19.63 -8.30 16.27
CA SER A 105 19.13 -9.02 17.47
C SER A 105 19.69 -10.43 17.64
N GLY A 106 20.63 -10.87 16.79
CA GLY A 106 21.25 -12.19 16.84
C GLY A 106 20.87 -13.15 15.74
N GLY A 107 20.11 -12.69 14.74
CA GLY A 107 19.75 -13.42 13.53
C GLY A 107 18.62 -14.41 13.70
N ARG A 108 18.61 -15.43 12.83
CA ARG A 108 17.59 -16.48 12.79
C ARG A 108 18.14 -17.80 13.29
N LEU A 109 17.26 -18.64 13.81
CA LEU A 109 17.51 -20.05 14.13
C LEU A 109 17.49 -20.90 12.84
N GLU A 110 17.89 -22.18 12.93
CA GLU A 110 17.84 -23.13 11.80
C GLU A 110 16.43 -23.32 11.22
N ASN A 111 15.39 -23.24 12.06
CA ASN A 111 13.98 -23.27 11.66
C ASN A 111 13.46 -21.94 11.06
N ARG A 112 14.34 -20.95 10.82
CA ARG A 112 14.06 -19.60 10.31
C ARG A 112 13.33 -18.66 11.28
N GLU A 113 13.04 -19.07 12.50
CA GLU A 113 12.50 -18.17 13.53
C GLU A 113 13.54 -17.15 13.99
N ILE A 114 13.08 -15.99 14.46
CA ILE A 114 13.95 -14.94 15.01
C ILE A 114 14.52 -15.45 16.33
N LYS A 115 15.84 -15.38 16.50
CA LYS A 115 16.51 -15.91 17.69
C LYS A 115 16.15 -15.16 18.97
N ASN A 116 16.13 -13.82 18.92
CA ASN A 116 15.85 -12.94 20.06
C ASN A 116 14.70 -12.00 19.72
N GLU A 117 13.47 -12.50 19.81
CA GLU A 117 12.27 -11.75 19.46
C GLU A 117 11.97 -10.61 20.42
N SER A 118 12.38 -10.72 21.68
CA SER A 118 12.20 -9.75 22.75
C SER A 118 13.33 -8.70 22.84
N ASP A 119 14.37 -8.81 22.00
CA ASP A 119 15.48 -7.86 22.01
C ASP A 119 14.99 -6.45 21.63
N ILE A 120 15.31 -5.46 22.48
CA ILE A 120 14.93 -4.06 22.32
C ILE A 120 16.12 -3.17 21.90
N ASP A 121 17.35 -3.70 22.02
CA ASP A 121 18.55 -2.92 21.76
C ASP A 121 18.81 -2.73 20.26
N ALA A 122 18.55 -3.78 19.45
CA ALA A 122 18.76 -3.73 18.01
C ALA A 122 17.90 -2.66 17.35
N SER A 123 16.63 -2.56 17.73
CA SER A 123 15.70 -1.55 17.22
C SER A 123 16.15 -0.14 17.59
N THR A 124 16.43 0.10 18.85
CA THR A 124 16.87 1.43 19.35
C THR A 124 18.16 1.86 18.65
N ARG A 125 19.17 0.98 18.64
CA ARG A 125 20.48 1.28 18.05
C ARG A 125 20.40 1.57 16.55
N LEU A 126 19.66 0.73 15.78
CA LEU A 126 19.65 0.83 14.33
C LEU A 126 18.69 1.91 13.82
N LEU A 127 17.49 2.01 14.40
CA LEU A 127 16.44 2.87 13.89
C LEU A 127 16.36 4.23 14.58
N VAL A 128 16.83 4.35 15.84
CA VAL A 128 16.87 5.63 16.56
C VAL A 128 18.27 6.24 16.53
N GLU A 129 19.26 5.59 17.16
CA GLU A 129 20.60 6.16 17.33
C GLU A 129 21.35 6.33 15.99
N LYS A 130 21.25 5.36 15.08
CA LYS A 130 21.84 5.41 13.73
C LYS A 130 20.94 6.07 12.70
N LYS A 131 19.82 6.69 13.13
CA LYS A 131 18.89 7.46 12.30
C LYS A 131 18.20 6.67 11.17
N GLY A 132 18.21 5.35 11.21
CA GLY A 132 17.53 4.53 10.21
C GLY A 132 16.02 4.78 10.14
N GLY A 133 15.39 5.16 11.26
CA GLY A 133 13.99 5.54 11.29
C GLY A 133 13.71 6.87 10.56
N GLU A 134 14.62 7.86 10.61
CA GLU A 134 14.49 9.09 9.83
C GLU A 134 14.58 8.82 8.33
N GLU A 135 15.51 7.96 7.91
CA GLU A 135 15.64 7.53 6.50
C GLU A 135 14.37 6.81 6.04
N LEU A 136 13.83 5.91 6.88
CA LEU A 136 12.59 5.19 6.62
C LEU A 136 11.40 6.15 6.47
N LYS A 137 11.25 7.10 7.40
CA LYS A 137 10.25 8.16 7.33
C LYS A 137 10.35 8.94 6.03
N GLY A 138 11.57 9.37 5.67
CA GLY A 138 11.85 10.09 4.43
C GLY A 138 11.45 9.29 3.18
N LYS A 139 11.75 7.98 3.15
CA LYS A 139 11.39 7.09 2.03
C LYS A 139 9.88 6.91 1.88
N LEU A 140 9.16 6.73 3.00
CA LEU A 140 7.69 6.62 3.00
C LEU A 140 7.02 7.93 2.56
N LEU A 141 7.52 9.08 3.01
CA LEU A 141 7.03 10.40 2.59
C LEU A 141 7.29 10.65 1.10
N ALA A 142 8.47 10.31 0.59
CA ALA A 142 8.80 10.44 -0.82
C ALA A 142 7.85 9.59 -1.69
N PHE A 143 7.60 8.35 -1.30
CA PHE A 143 6.63 7.47 -1.98
C PHE A 143 5.22 8.07 -1.96
N ARG A 144 4.73 8.51 -0.79
CA ARG A 144 3.43 9.16 -0.68
C ARG A 144 3.32 10.37 -1.60
N ASN A 145 4.32 11.24 -1.63
CA ASN A 145 4.33 12.44 -2.47
C ASN A 145 4.34 12.09 -3.96
N MET A 146 5.06 11.04 -4.36
CA MET A 146 5.05 10.53 -5.73
C MET A 146 3.63 10.06 -6.11
N LEU A 147 2.95 9.29 -5.26
CA LEU A 147 1.56 8.87 -5.50
C LEU A 147 0.62 10.07 -5.66
N LEU A 148 0.70 11.07 -4.78
CA LEU A 148 -0.13 12.29 -4.85
C LEU A 148 0.15 13.15 -6.08
N ASN A 149 1.34 13.05 -6.68
CA ASN A 149 1.67 13.76 -7.92
C ASN A 149 1.30 12.95 -9.18
N THR A 150 0.98 11.66 -9.02
CA THR A 150 0.56 10.79 -10.13
C THR A 150 -0.92 10.96 -10.45
N VAL A 151 -1.75 11.27 -9.46
CA VAL A 151 -3.20 11.51 -9.62
C VAL A 151 -3.47 12.94 -10.08
N LYS A 152 -4.67 13.16 -10.66
CA LYS A 152 -5.11 14.49 -11.09
C LYS A 152 -5.29 15.46 -9.92
N PRO A 153 -5.06 16.78 -10.13
CA PRO A 153 -5.19 17.78 -9.06
C PRO A 153 -6.58 17.79 -8.40
N GLU A 154 -7.63 17.50 -9.16
CA GLU A 154 -9.03 17.53 -8.70
C GLU A 154 -9.30 16.50 -7.59
N VAL A 155 -8.64 15.35 -7.66
CA VAL A 155 -8.82 14.26 -6.68
C VAL A 155 -7.73 14.22 -5.61
N LYS A 156 -6.65 15.01 -5.77
CA LYS A 156 -5.49 14.99 -4.89
C LYS A 156 -5.85 15.19 -3.41
N GLY A 157 -6.76 16.15 -3.12
CA GLY A 157 -7.18 16.44 -1.74
C GLY A 157 -7.93 15.28 -1.07
N GLN A 158 -8.64 14.44 -1.83
CA GLN A 158 -9.24 13.22 -1.33
C GLN A 158 -8.16 12.15 -1.05
N PHE A 159 -7.24 11.95 -1.99
CA PHE A 159 -6.14 11.00 -1.85
C PHE A 159 -5.21 11.32 -0.68
N GLU A 160 -5.01 12.61 -0.36
CA GLU A 160 -4.26 13.01 0.84
C GLU A 160 -4.88 12.45 2.13
N LYS A 161 -6.19 12.26 2.17
CA LYS A 161 -6.91 11.71 3.33
C LYS A 161 -6.96 10.18 3.29
N ASP A 162 -7.14 9.60 2.11
CA ASP A 162 -7.48 8.20 1.92
C ASP A 162 -6.27 7.26 1.79
N LEU A 163 -5.09 7.78 1.39
CA LEU A 163 -3.90 6.95 1.25
C LEU A 163 -3.47 6.37 2.61
N PRO A 164 -3.34 5.03 2.73
CA PRO A 164 -2.90 4.35 3.95
C PRO A 164 -1.48 4.72 4.38
N VAL A 165 -0.55 4.99 3.44
CA VAL A 165 0.78 5.49 3.78
C VAL A 165 0.66 6.90 4.36
N LYS A 166 0.57 6.96 5.70
CA LYS A 166 0.51 8.21 6.49
C LYS A 166 1.63 8.21 7.50
N ILE A 167 2.31 9.34 7.61
CA ILE A 167 3.22 9.59 8.72
C ILE A 167 2.44 10.38 9.76
N ILE A 168 2.23 9.76 10.91
CA ILE A 168 1.59 10.39 12.06
C ILE A 168 2.72 10.93 12.93
N GLU A 169 2.80 12.24 13.02
CA GLU A 169 3.79 12.87 13.91
C GLU A 169 3.37 12.64 15.37
N PRO A 170 4.30 12.18 16.22
CA PRO A 170 3.99 11.93 17.61
C PRO A 170 3.79 13.24 18.38
N GLU A 171 3.00 13.17 19.45
CA GLU A 171 2.91 14.26 20.42
C GLU A 171 4.14 14.27 21.35
N LYS A 172 4.46 15.45 21.88
CA LYS A 172 5.52 15.58 22.88
C LYS A 172 5.13 14.83 24.16
N SER A 173 6.07 14.07 24.70
CA SER A 173 5.92 13.37 25.97
C SER A 173 7.21 13.40 26.77
N ASP A 174 7.16 13.02 28.05
CA ASP A 174 8.33 12.96 28.90
C ASP A 174 9.43 12.04 28.34
N ASN A 175 9.05 10.96 27.68
CA ASN A 175 9.97 10.00 27.03
C ASN A 175 10.36 10.42 25.61
N ASN A 176 9.69 11.39 25.01
CA ASN A 176 9.95 11.91 23.67
C ASN A 176 9.67 13.43 23.61
N PRO A 177 10.50 14.25 24.29
CA PRO A 177 10.25 15.70 24.40
C PRO A 177 10.39 16.44 23.07
N GLN A 178 11.09 15.86 22.10
CA GLN A 178 11.27 16.45 20.76
C GLN A 178 10.20 16.00 19.77
N ALA A 179 9.29 15.11 20.17
CA ALA A 179 8.31 14.47 19.27
C ALA A 179 8.99 13.78 18.08
N ASP A 180 10.13 13.12 18.33
CA ASP A 180 10.85 12.38 17.29
C ASP A 180 10.06 11.14 16.88
N TRP A 181 9.83 11.00 15.57
CA TRP A 181 9.07 9.90 15.01
C TRP A 181 9.78 8.55 15.22
N SER A 182 11.10 8.52 15.04
CA SER A 182 11.88 7.29 15.22
C SER A 182 11.87 6.81 16.66
N VAL A 183 11.93 7.75 17.61
CA VAL A 183 11.80 7.44 19.04
C VAL A 183 10.42 6.87 19.36
N ALA A 184 9.35 7.50 18.85
CA ALA A 184 7.98 7.05 19.11
C ALA A 184 7.68 5.64 18.60
N TYR A 185 8.28 5.25 17.46
CA TYR A 185 7.97 3.99 16.80
C TYR A 185 8.97 2.86 17.10
N PHE A 186 10.20 3.18 17.51
CA PHE A 186 11.28 2.17 17.56
C PHE A 186 12.09 2.14 18.86
N HIS A 187 11.98 3.16 19.72
CA HIS A 187 12.72 3.20 20.95
C HIS A 187 12.23 2.12 21.93
N ASN A 188 13.13 1.25 22.39
CA ASN A 188 12.84 0.12 23.29
C ASN A 188 11.73 -0.81 22.76
N MET A 189 11.58 -0.91 21.44
CA MET A 189 10.59 -1.78 20.81
C MET A 189 11.18 -3.17 20.57
N PRO A 190 10.52 -4.26 20.99
CA PRO A 190 10.97 -5.64 20.74
C PRO A 190 11.15 -5.91 19.25
N THR A 191 12.16 -6.70 18.87
CA THR A 191 12.44 -7.06 17.48
C THR A 191 11.20 -7.57 16.74
N MET A 192 10.40 -8.45 17.37
CA MET A 192 9.18 -8.98 16.74
C MET A 192 8.14 -7.89 16.47
N ALA A 193 8.00 -6.93 17.38
CA ALA A 193 7.09 -5.79 17.20
C ALA A 193 7.55 -4.89 16.06
N VAL A 194 8.86 -4.61 15.93
CA VAL A 194 9.43 -3.82 14.82
C VAL A 194 9.21 -4.54 13.49
N VAL A 195 9.45 -5.85 13.41
CA VAL A 195 9.19 -6.65 12.20
C VAL A 195 7.71 -6.56 11.80
N THR A 196 6.81 -6.65 12.77
CA THR A 196 5.36 -6.51 12.54
C THR A 196 5.00 -5.10 12.02
N LEU A 197 5.60 -4.06 12.61
CA LEU A 197 5.39 -2.68 12.19
C LEU A 197 5.92 -2.41 10.78
N LEU A 198 7.10 -2.94 10.42
CA LEU A 198 7.62 -2.86 9.06
C LEU A 198 6.73 -3.61 8.06
N SER A 199 6.16 -4.76 8.45
CA SER A 199 5.15 -5.47 7.65
C SER A 199 3.87 -4.64 7.46
N LYS A 200 3.46 -3.88 8.48
CA LYS A 200 2.34 -2.95 8.40
C LYS A 200 2.64 -1.83 7.40
N PHE A 201 3.85 -1.27 7.40
CA PHE A 201 4.23 -0.27 6.40
C PHE A 201 4.25 -0.85 4.99
N GLN A 202 4.67 -2.10 4.80
CA GLN A 202 4.55 -2.78 3.50
C GLN A 202 3.09 -2.92 3.07
N ASN A 203 2.19 -3.23 4.00
CA ASN A 203 0.75 -3.30 3.74
C ASN A 203 0.19 -1.93 3.31
N ASP A 204 0.58 -0.85 3.99
CA ASP A 204 0.17 0.51 3.65
C ASP A 204 0.66 0.91 2.25
N VAL A 205 1.90 0.56 1.88
CA VAL A 205 2.46 0.79 0.56
C VAL A 205 1.64 0.05 -0.50
N ARG A 206 1.37 -1.25 -0.31
CA ARG A 206 0.58 -2.07 -1.25
C ARG A 206 -0.87 -1.57 -1.41
N ASN A 207 -1.51 -1.18 -0.32
CA ASN A 207 -2.86 -0.62 -0.39
C ASN A 207 -2.87 0.75 -1.06
N SER A 208 -1.89 1.60 -0.79
CA SER A 208 -1.77 2.91 -1.46
C SER A 208 -1.50 2.77 -2.96
N GLU A 209 -0.66 1.82 -3.35
CA GLU A 209 -0.45 1.41 -4.74
C GLU A 209 -1.78 1.01 -5.39
N ALA A 210 -2.55 0.10 -4.74
CA ALA A 210 -3.83 -0.39 -5.25
C ALA A 210 -4.83 0.74 -5.50
N ILE A 211 -4.95 1.67 -4.54
CA ILE A 211 -5.88 2.81 -4.63
C ILE A 211 -5.53 3.72 -5.82
N VAL A 212 -4.24 4.05 -6.00
CA VAL A 212 -3.80 4.93 -7.09
C VAL A 212 -3.90 4.23 -8.44
N VAL A 213 -3.51 2.96 -8.54
CA VAL A 213 -3.61 2.19 -9.79
C VAL A 213 -5.08 1.99 -10.19
N GLN A 214 -5.98 1.76 -9.23
CA GLN A 214 -7.43 1.69 -9.50
C GLN A 214 -7.96 3.03 -10.01
N GLN A 215 -7.51 4.16 -9.47
CA GLN A 215 -7.88 5.48 -9.97
C GLN A 215 -7.40 5.69 -11.42
N LEU A 216 -6.17 5.32 -11.72
CA LEU A 216 -5.64 5.39 -13.08
C LEU A 216 -6.44 4.50 -14.05
N ALA A 217 -6.89 3.31 -13.60
CA ALA A 217 -7.73 2.42 -14.39
C ALA A 217 -9.11 3.04 -14.67
N ASN A 218 -9.72 3.64 -13.66
CA ASN A 218 -10.98 4.37 -13.82
C ASN A 218 -10.82 5.52 -14.83
N GLU A 219 -9.75 6.31 -14.70
CA GLU A 219 -9.47 7.41 -15.62
C GLU A 219 -9.19 6.95 -17.05
N ALA A 220 -8.53 5.81 -17.23
CA ALA A 220 -8.33 5.19 -18.54
C ALA A 220 -9.64 4.68 -19.15
N GLY A 221 -10.58 4.19 -18.31
CA GLY A 221 -11.91 3.76 -18.71
C GLY A 221 -12.90 4.88 -18.90
N ASP A 222 -12.84 5.93 -18.07
CA ASP A 222 -13.76 7.09 -18.07
C ASP A 222 -13.50 8.10 -19.17
N ILE A 223 -12.50 7.91 -20.02
CA ILE A 223 -12.38 8.76 -21.20
C ILE A 223 -13.59 8.46 -22.09
N GLN A 224 -14.66 9.23 -21.86
CA GLN A 224 -15.84 9.27 -22.71
C GLN A 224 -15.39 9.23 -24.16
N VAL A 225 -15.89 8.27 -24.90
CA VAL A 225 -15.79 8.32 -26.36
C VAL A 225 -16.38 9.67 -26.74
N LYS A 226 -15.53 10.67 -27.05
CA LYS A 226 -16.01 11.94 -27.57
C LYS A 226 -16.63 11.63 -28.90
N PHE A 227 -17.95 11.51 -28.89
CA PHE A 227 -18.71 11.51 -30.12
C PHE A 227 -18.63 12.95 -30.67
N ASP A 228 -17.95 13.11 -31.75
CA ASP A 228 -17.82 14.40 -32.44
C ASP A 228 -18.85 14.56 -33.58
N ALA A 229 -19.64 13.52 -33.80
CA ALA A 229 -20.73 13.56 -34.78
C ALA A 229 -21.96 12.75 -34.32
N PHE A 230 -23.13 13.26 -34.64
CA PHE A 230 -24.42 12.60 -34.46
C PHE A 230 -25.10 12.46 -35.80
N GLN A 231 -25.72 11.31 -36.05
CA GLN A 231 -26.48 11.06 -37.27
C GLN A 231 -27.81 10.39 -36.92
N ALA A 232 -28.88 10.89 -37.47
CA ALA A 232 -30.16 10.20 -37.42
C ALA A 232 -30.17 9.07 -38.45
N ILE A 233 -30.42 7.85 -37.97
CA ILE A 233 -30.54 6.64 -38.81
C ILE A 233 -31.99 6.21 -38.76
N ALA A 234 -32.61 6.04 -39.92
CA ALA A 234 -33.94 5.43 -40.06
C ALA A 234 -33.78 3.97 -40.48
N VAL A 235 -34.19 3.07 -39.61
CA VAL A 235 -34.21 1.61 -39.90
C VAL A 235 -35.63 1.22 -40.21
N PRO A 236 -35.97 0.92 -41.48
CA PRO A 236 -37.31 0.45 -41.82
C PRO A 236 -37.55 -0.95 -41.26
N LYS A 237 -38.78 -1.23 -40.78
CA LYS A 237 -39.16 -2.55 -40.29
C LYS A 237 -39.28 -3.58 -41.39
N THR A 238 -39.44 -3.17 -42.61
CA THR A 238 -39.54 -4.01 -43.81
C THR A 238 -38.57 -3.54 -44.88
N SER A 239 -37.91 -4.47 -45.56
CA SER A 239 -36.96 -4.19 -46.64
C SER A 239 -37.62 -3.88 -47.97
N TYR A 240 -38.94 -4.06 -48.12
CA TYR A 240 -39.72 -3.70 -49.29
C TYR A 240 -41.14 -3.28 -48.89
N ALA A 241 -41.76 -2.41 -49.67
CA ALA A 241 -43.16 -2.02 -49.52
C ALA A 241 -43.81 -1.84 -50.90
N LEU A 242 -45.07 -2.25 -51.01
CA LEU A 242 -45.87 -1.99 -52.21
C LEU A 242 -46.44 -0.58 -52.22
N ALA A 243 -46.70 -0.02 -53.39
CA ALA A 243 -47.30 1.29 -53.53
C ALA A 243 -48.64 1.35 -52.75
N GLY A 244 -48.76 2.33 -51.84
CA GLY A 244 -49.94 2.54 -50.97
C GLY A 244 -49.89 1.84 -49.62
N GLN A 245 -48.84 1.06 -49.29
CA GLN A 245 -48.65 0.48 -47.97
C GLN A 245 -48.02 1.48 -47.00
N LYS A 246 -48.46 1.46 -45.74
CA LYS A 246 -47.80 2.21 -44.66
C LYS A 246 -46.46 1.57 -44.34
N VAL A 247 -45.39 2.35 -44.41
CA VAL A 247 -44.05 1.95 -44.00
C VAL A 247 -43.77 2.50 -42.58
N GLU A 248 -43.39 1.61 -41.67
CA GLU A 248 -42.93 1.97 -40.33
C GLU A 248 -41.39 1.90 -40.31
N ALA A 249 -40.77 2.98 -39.83
CA ALA A 249 -39.33 3.00 -39.59
C ALA A 249 -39.06 3.39 -38.15
N GLN A 250 -38.06 2.79 -37.58
CA GLN A 250 -37.52 3.21 -36.26
C GLN A 250 -36.43 4.21 -36.49
N ILE A 251 -36.58 5.40 -35.89
CA ILE A 251 -35.58 6.45 -35.96
C ILE A 251 -34.67 6.33 -34.71
N MET A 252 -33.39 6.18 -34.95
CA MET A 252 -32.36 6.12 -33.91
C MET A 252 -31.37 7.28 -34.11
N LEU A 253 -30.87 7.83 -32.98
CA LEU A 253 -29.75 8.75 -33.00
C LEU A 253 -28.47 7.94 -32.77
N ALA A 254 -27.62 7.84 -33.77
CA ALA A 254 -26.30 7.25 -33.66
C ALA A 254 -25.25 8.33 -33.39
N ALA A 255 -24.40 8.09 -32.41
CA ALA A 255 -23.23 8.90 -32.12
C ALA A 255 -21.98 8.16 -32.59
N TYR A 256 -21.08 8.83 -33.28
CA TYR A 256 -19.85 8.22 -33.80
C TYR A 256 -18.69 9.21 -33.79
N ASN A 257 -17.46 8.64 -33.82
CA ASN A 257 -16.23 9.41 -33.94
C ASN A 257 -15.74 9.35 -35.39
N LYS A 258 -15.53 10.50 -36.01
CA LYS A 258 -15.07 10.61 -37.40
C LYS A 258 -13.64 10.11 -37.61
N ALA A 259 -12.83 10.09 -36.57
CA ALA A 259 -11.43 9.63 -36.62
C ALA A 259 -11.28 8.11 -36.55
N VAL A 260 -12.31 7.37 -36.20
CA VAL A 260 -12.28 5.92 -36.05
C VAL A 260 -13.09 5.26 -37.17
N ASN A 261 -12.40 4.62 -38.11
CA ASN A 261 -13.03 3.82 -39.15
C ASN A 261 -13.11 2.34 -38.70
N PRO A 262 -14.30 1.81 -38.38
CA PRO A 262 -14.43 0.38 -38.08
C PRO A 262 -14.16 -0.45 -39.32
N SER A 263 -13.33 -1.50 -39.18
CA SER A 263 -13.20 -2.52 -40.22
C SER A 263 -14.41 -3.51 -40.13
N VAL A 264 -15.22 -3.57 -41.18
CA VAL A 264 -16.35 -4.50 -41.25
C VAL A 264 -15.97 -5.63 -42.18
N THR A 265 -15.86 -6.85 -41.65
CA THR A 265 -15.75 -8.06 -42.44
C THR A 265 -17.15 -8.69 -42.57
N SER A 266 -17.70 -8.76 -43.79
CA SER A 266 -18.90 -9.51 -44.08
C SER A 266 -18.47 -10.92 -44.53
N SER A 267 -18.85 -11.96 -43.79
CA SER A 267 -18.84 -13.33 -44.30
C SER A 267 -20.04 -13.47 -45.24
N GLY A 268 -19.79 -13.41 -46.57
CA GLY A 268 -20.80 -13.64 -47.56
C GLY A 268 -21.34 -15.06 -47.40
N GLY A 269 -22.65 -15.20 -47.41
CA GLY A 269 -23.35 -16.48 -47.56
C GLY A 269 -23.20 -17.05 -48.94
#